data_31dfdd4da51e856fbe54579a95e2ebab
#
_entry.id   31dfdd4da51e856fbe54579a95e2ebab
#
_cell.length_a   1.000
_cell.length_b   1.000
_cell.length_c   1.000
_cell.angle_alpha   90.00
_cell.angle_beta   90.00
_cell.angle_gamma   90.00
#
_symmetry.space_group_name_H-M   'P 1'
#
loop_
_entity.id
_entity.type
_entity.pdbx_description
1 polymer ?
#
loop_
_entity_poly.entity_id
_entity_poly.type
_entity_poly.pdbx_seq_one_letter_code
_entity_poly.pdbx_strand_id
1 'polypeptide(L)'
;SYSVTGVQTCALPIYEAIASKADFNVDRISEIEAVTKHDVIAFLTNVAEYVGASARWIHYGMTSSDVLDTATALQLKQAGELILTELYRLRETLKLKAREHRKTLCMGRSHGIHAEPTSFGLKFALWYDETNRNIERLEAAIEIVSIGQFSGAVGNYAHLSPEVEERACKHLDLKPVNVSTQVIQRDRHAQFIFCLAQIGSTIEKIALEIRHLQRTEVREAEENFSSGQKGSSAMPHKRNPILSEQLCGLCRILRANANAALENNALWHERDISHSSVERIIFPDSCILIHYMLAKTSTMIETLAVYPENMIKNLELTGGLVFSQALLLHLANNGISREKAYVMVQSAAMLSITEGKDFQSLILENKDINSVLKQEEIKDIFSYDRYLKNVDYIFHRCGII
;
A
#
# COMPACT_ATOMS: atom_id res chain seq x y z
N SER A 1 -8.78 -21.75 52.63
CA SER A 1 -9.10 -22.68 51.53
C SER A 1 -10.60 -22.79 51.23
N TYR A 2 -11.49 -22.27 52.09
CA TYR A 2 -12.94 -22.34 51.86
C TYR A 2 -13.52 -21.24 50.95
N SER A 3 -12.82 -20.16 50.73
CA SER A 3 -13.32 -19.02 49.93
C SER A 3 -13.19 -19.22 48.42
N VAL A 4 -12.28 -20.07 47.97
CA VAL A 4 -12.01 -20.24 46.50
C VAL A 4 -13.04 -21.15 45.83
N THR A 5 -13.54 -22.18 46.53
CA THR A 5 -14.52 -23.12 45.96
C THR A 5 -15.94 -22.54 45.88
N GLY A 6 -16.32 -21.65 46.79
CA GLY A 6 -17.65 -21.02 46.80
C GLY A 6 -17.85 -19.98 45.69
N VAL A 7 -16.82 -19.25 45.36
CA VAL A 7 -16.87 -18.25 44.25
C VAL A 7 -16.93 -18.93 42.87
N GLN A 8 -16.22 -20.04 42.69
CA GLN A 8 -16.26 -20.79 41.41
C GLN A 8 -17.64 -21.42 41.14
N THR A 9 -18.32 -21.97 42.19
CA THR A 9 -19.63 -22.59 42.01
C THR A 9 -20.78 -21.61 41.77
N CYS A 10 -20.64 -20.34 42.20
CA CYS A 10 -21.64 -19.30 41.91
C CYS A 10 -21.41 -18.57 40.59
N ALA A 11 -20.17 -18.46 40.09
CA ALA A 11 -19.83 -17.72 38.86
C ALA A 11 -20.11 -18.54 37.58
N LEU A 12 -19.89 -19.85 37.60
CA LEU A 12 -20.12 -20.72 36.44
C LEU A 12 -21.56 -20.64 35.85
N PRO A 13 -22.63 -20.79 36.69
CA PRO A 13 -24.00 -20.70 36.17
C PRO A 13 -24.35 -19.32 35.62
N ILE A 14 -23.76 -18.25 36.15
CA ILE A 14 -23.94 -16.88 35.64
C ILE A 14 -23.25 -16.74 34.27
N TYR A 15 -22.01 -17.22 34.16
CA TYR A 15 -21.27 -17.20 32.90
C TYR A 15 -22.00 -18.03 31.82
N GLU A 16 -22.42 -19.26 32.14
CA GLU A 16 -23.16 -20.12 31.23
C GLU A 16 -24.48 -19.49 30.79
N ALA A 17 -25.20 -18.85 31.71
CA ALA A 17 -26.43 -18.13 31.37
C ALA A 17 -26.21 -16.95 30.43
N ILE A 18 -25.13 -16.21 30.63
CA ILE A 18 -24.77 -15.10 29.74
C ILE A 18 -24.31 -15.66 28.38
N ALA A 19 -23.34 -16.57 28.36
CA ALA A 19 -22.74 -17.09 27.12
C ALA A 19 -23.74 -17.83 26.22
N SER A 20 -24.71 -18.55 26.84
CA SER A 20 -25.70 -19.34 26.07
C SER A 20 -26.92 -18.56 25.63
N LYS A 21 -27.23 -17.42 26.27
CA LYS A 21 -28.47 -16.66 26.02
C LYS A 21 -28.22 -15.28 25.42
N ALA A 22 -26.98 -14.76 25.49
CA ALA A 22 -26.67 -13.46 24.93
C ALA A 22 -26.93 -13.46 23.41
N ASP A 23 -27.81 -12.58 23.00
CA ASP A 23 -28.15 -12.33 21.61
C ASP A 23 -28.54 -10.87 21.45
N PHE A 24 -28.69 -10.39 20.22
CA PHE A 24 -29.08 -9.02 19.96
C PHE A 24 -29.92 -8.90 18.68
N ASN A 25 -30.75 -7.85 18.65
CA ASN A 25 -31.54 -7.48 17.48
C ASN A 25 -31.32 -6.00 17.16
N VAL A 26 -30.82 -5.71 15.97
CA VAL A 26 -30.44 -4.35 15.55
C VAL A 26 -31.63 -3.40 15.53
N ASP A 27 -32.79 -3.83 15.06
CA ASP A 27 -34.01 -3.00 15.02
C ASP A 27 -34.45 -2.65 16.44
N ARG A 28 -34.43 -3.66 17.34
CA ARG A 28 -34.75 -3.45 18.75
C ARG A 28 -33.76 -2.51 19.46
N ILE A 29 -32.47 -2.61 19.16
CA ILE A 29 -31.44 -1.68 19.66
C ILE A 29 -31.76 -0.27 19.19
N SER A 30 -32.11 -0.08 17.92
CA SER A 30 -32.47 1.24 17.36
C SER A 30 -33.71 1.83 18.04
N GLU A 31 -34.73 1.03 18.35
CA GLU A 31 -35.92 1.46 19.10
C GLU A 31 -35.54 1.95 20.52
N ILE A 32 -34.69 1.20 21.21
CA ILE A 32 -34.24 1.56 22.56
C ILE A 32 -33.38 2.83 22.52
N GLU A 33 -32.47 2.90 21.54
CA GLU A 33 -31.59 4.07 21.35
C GLU A 33 -32.38 5.35 21.04
N ALA A 34 -33.49 5.24 20.29
CA ALA A 34 -34.35 6.36 20.02
C ALA A 34 -34.90 7.05 21.31
N VAL A 35 -35.00 6.28 22.42
CA VAL A 35 -35.42 6.75 23.73
C VAL A 35 -34.24 7.12 24.62
N THR A 36 -33.26 6.24 24.75
CA THR A 36 -32.13 6.39 25.66
C THR A 36 -31.09 7.38 25.17
N LYS A 37 -31.03 7.64 23.86
CA LYS A 37 -30.03 8.49 23.18
C LYS A 37 -28.59 8.08 23.48
N HIS A 38 -28.37 6.76 23.69
CA HIS A 38 -27.08 6.20 24.02
C HIS A 38 -26.95 4.78 23.44
N ASP A 39 -26.05 4.60 22.51
CA ASP A 39 -25.82 3.39 21.72
C ASP A 39 -25.45 2.16 22.60
N VAL A 40 -24.42 2.29 23.45
CA VAL A 40 -23.99 1.19 24.30
C VAL A 40 -25.04 0.78 25.33
N ILE A 41 -25.78 1.75 25.92
CA ILE A 41 -26.89 1.45 26.82
C ILE A 41 -28.00 0.71 26.07
N ALA A 42 -28.33 1.14 24.86
CA ALA A 42 -29.32 0.47 24.02
C ALA A 42 -28.95 -0.97 23.71
N PHE A 43 -27.70 -1.21 23.29
CA PHE A 43 -27.15 -2.53 23.07
C PHE A 43 -27.23 -3.42 24.33
N LEU A 44 -26.73 -2.93 25.45
CA LEU A 44 -26.71 -3.68 26.72
C LEU A 44 -28.13 -3.99 27.20
N THR A 45 -29.08 -3.05 27.03
CA THR A 45 -30.49 -3.26 27.39
C THR A 45 -31.10 -4.37 26.54
N ASN A 46 -30.83 -4.38 25.23
CA ASN A 46 -31.33 -5.43 24.37
C ASN A 46 -30.71 -6.80 24.71
N VAL A 47 -29.40 -6.86 24.95
CA VAL A 47 -28.77 -8.11 25.41
C VAL A 47 -29.38 -8.60 26.75
N ALA A 48 -29.72 -7.68 27.67
CA ALA A 48 -30.34 -8.04 28.93
C ALA A 48 -31.76 -8.65 28.76
N GLU A 49 -32.50 -8.26 27.71
CA GLU A 49 -33.81 -8.86 27.38
C GLU A 49 -33.66 -10.37 27.11
N TYR A 50 -32.56 -10.84 26.53
CA TYR A 50 -32.28 -12.25 26.25
C TYR A 50 -31.69 -12.98 27.51
N VAL A 51 -30.74 -12.34 28.18
CA VAL A 51 -29.99 -12.98 29.28
C VAL A 51 -30.81 -13.07 30.57
N GLY A 52 -31.67 -12.10 30.85
CA GLY A 52 -32.50 -12.02 32.04
C GLY A 52 -31.71 -11.62 33.28
N ALA A 53 -31.99 -12.24 34.45
CA ALA A 53 -31.47 -11.82 35.76
C ALA A 53 -29.92 -11.79 35.86
N SER A 54 -29.21 -12.61 35.09
CA SER A 54 -27.75 -12.61 35.05
C SER A 54 -27.15 -11.40 34.34
N ALA A 55 -27.95 -10.64 33.59
CA ALA A 55 -27.51 -9.44 32.85
C ALA A 55 -26.93 -8.34 33.76
N ARG A 56 -27.29 -8.32 35.04
CA ARG A 56 -26.73 -7.38 36.05
C ARG A 56 -25.20 -7.45 36.17
N TRP A 57 -24.56 -8.48 35.65
CA TRP A 57 -23.12 -8.67 35.68
C TRP A 57 -22.44 -8.27 34.39
N ILE A 58 -23.23 -8.03 33.31
CA ILE A 58 -22.72 -7.51 32.05
C ILE A 58 -22.37 -6.05 32.27
N HIS A 59 -21.21 -5.60 31.78
CA HIS A 59 -20.72 -4.22 31.93
C HIS A 59 -20.46 -3.76 33.37
N TYR A 60 -20.40 -4.69 34.33
CA TYR A 60 -20.17 -4.34 35.74
C TYR A 60 -18.81 -3.67 35.94
N GLY A 61 -18.80 -2.41 36.44
CA GLY A 61 -17.59 -1.63 36.70
C GLY A 61 -16.93 -1.04 35.43
N MET A 62 -17.45 -1.31 34.25
CA MET A 62 -16.91 -0.85 32.98
C MET A 62 -17.47 0.53 32.57
N THR A 63 -16.80 1.16 31.63
CA THR A 63 -17.33 2.30 30.86
C THR A 63 -17.62 1.88 29.42
N SER A 64 -18.42 2.66 28.70
CA SER A 64 -18.76 2.37 27.30
C SER A 64 -17.51 2.19 26.41
N SER A 65 -16.46 2.96 26.66
CA SER A 65 -15.21 2.87 25.89
C SER A 65 -14.40 1.60 26.14
N ASP A 66 -14.52 0.96 27.31
CA ASP A 66 -13.93 -0.36 27.56
C ASP A 66 -14.47 -1.38 26.55
N VAL A 67 -15.76 -1.28 26.19
CA VAL A 67 -16.38 -2.13 25.17
C VAL A 67 -16.02 -1.64 23.76
N LEU A 68 -16.25 -0.36 23.48
CA LEU A 68 -16.11 0.18 22.12
C LEU A 68 -14.67 0.15 21.61
N ASP A 69 -13.71 0.61 22.41
CA ASP A 69 -12.31 0.67 22.00
C ASP A 69 -11.71 -0.72 21.85
N THR A 70 -12.05 -1.65 22.78
CA THR A 70 -11.60 -3.04 22.66
C THR A 70 -12.23 -3.76 21.47
N ALA A 71 -13.50 -3.53 21.18
CA ALA A 71 -14.15 -4.05 19.98
C ALA A 71 -13.54 -3.48 18.70
N THR A 72 -13.27 -2.17 18.67
CA THR A 72 -12.59 -1.50 17.56
C THR A 72 -11.18 -2.05 17.34
N ALA A 73 -10.42 -2.28 18.41
CA ALA A 73 -9.09 -2.90 18.33
C ALA A 73 -9.16 -4.28 17.65
N LEU A 74 -10.12 -5.12 18.03
CA LEU A 74 -10.32 -6.42 17.43
C LEU A 74 -10.72 -6.33 15.96
N GLN A 75 -11.61 -5.40 15.62
CA GLN A 75 -12.03 -5.16 14.23
C GLN A 75 -10.88 -4.65 13.36
N LEU A 76 -10.07 -3.70 13.85
CA LEU A 76 -8.91 -3.18 13.13
C LEU A 76 -7.81 -4.24 12.95
N LYS A 77 -7.59 -5.10 13.96
CA LYS A 77 -6.71 -6.27 13.86
C LYS A 77 -7.16 -7.18 12.72
N GLN A 78 -8.41 -7.64 12.75
CA GLN A 78 -8.98 -8.54 11.74
C GLN A 78 -8.96 -7.90 10.33
N ALA A 79 -9.32 -6.63 10.21
CA ALA A 79 -9.26 -5.90 8.95
C ALA A 79 -7.81 -5.79 8.43
N GLY A 80 -6.87 -5.50 9.34
CA GLY A 80 -5.44 -5.45 9.03
C GLY A 80 -4.90 -6.78 8.50
N GLU A 81 -5.28 -7.90 9.08
CA GLU A 81 -4.90 -9.25 8.65
C GLU A 81 -5.44 -9.58 7.24
N LEU A 82 -6.68 -9.18 6.93
CA LEU A 82 -7.25 -9.30 5.60
C LEU A 82 -6.50 -8.45 4.57
N ILE A 83 -6.17 -7.20 4.92
CA ILE A 83 -5.38 -6.29 4.08
C ILE A 83 -3.97 -6.85 3.86
N LEU A 84 -3.35 -7.43 4.88
CA LEU A 84 -2.04 -8.06 4.80
C LEU A 84 -2.03 -9.23 3.81
N THR A 85 -3.11 -10.01 3.76
CA THR A 85 -3.28 -11.10 2.78
C THR A 85 -3.23 -10.57 1.34
N GLU A 86 -3.91 -9.46 1.05
CA GLU A 86 -3.87 -8.84 -0.28
C GLU A 86 -2.51 -8.20 -0.60
N LEU A 87 -1.80 -7.68 0.41
CA LEU A 87 -0.42 -7.20 0.22
C LEU A 87 0.54 -8.35 -0.14
N TYR A 88 0.42 -9.50 0.50
CA TYR A 88 1.20 -10.68 0.12
C TYR A 88 0.89 -11.13 -1.31
N ARG A 89 -0.38 -11.10 -1.71
CA ARG A 89 -0.78 -11.40 -3.09
C ARG A 89 -0.11 -10.43 -4.08
N LEU A 90 -0.19 -9.12 -3.82
CA LEU A 90 0.44 -8.10 -4.66
C LEU A 90 1.95 -8.31 -4.76
N ARG A 91 2.61 -8.60 -3.63
CA ARG A 91 4.04 -8.88 -3.58
C ARG A 91 4.43 -10.04 -4.50
N GLU A 92 3.72 -11.17 -4.43
CA GLU A 92 4.02 -12.33 -5.27
C GLU A 92 3.74 -12.05 -6.76
N THR A 93 2.67 -11.35 -7.05
CA THR A 93 2.34 -10.89 -8.42
C THR A 93 3.48 -10.04 -9.00
N LEU A 94 3.97 -9.06 -8.23
CA LEU A 94 5.08 -8.20 -8.63
C LEU A 94 6.38 -9.00 -8.83
N LYS A 95 6.65 -9.96 -7.96
CA LYS A 95 7.81 -10.88 -8.07
C LYS A 95 7.77 -11.68 -9.35
N LEU A 96 6.62 -12.25 -9.71
CA LEU A 96 6.45 -13.02 -10.94
C LEU A 96 6.66 -12.13 -12.17
N LYS A 97 6.05 -10.94 -12.20
CA LYS A 97 6.21 -9.99 -13.31
C LYS A 97 7.65 -9.46 -13.43
N ALA A 98 8.33 -9.22 -12.33
CA ALA A 98 9.73 -8.85 -12.33
C ALA A 98 10.58 -9.93 -13.02
N ARG A 99 10.38 -11.22 -12.67
CA ARG A 99 11.07 -12.35 -13.28
C ARG A 99 10.75 -12.52 -14.76
N GLU A 100 9.46 -12.41 -15.14
CA GLU A 100 8.99 -12.53 -16.52
C GLU A 100 9.69 -11.50 -17.42
N HIS A 101 9.78 -10.25 -16.96
CA HIS A 101 10.32 -9.14 -17.72
C HIS A 101 11.78 -8.79 -17.39
N ARG A 102 12.51 -9.68 -16.73
CA ARG A 102 13.91 -9.45 -16.29
C ARG A 102 14.81 -8.96 -17.42
N LYS A 103 14.65 -9.51 -18.62
CA LYS A 103 15.45 -9.18 -19.81
C LYS A 103 14.71 -8.36 -20.85
N THR A 104 13.47 -7.96 -20.58
CA THR A 104 12.69 -7.12 -21.48
C THR A 104 13.26 -5.69 -21.44
N LEU A 105 13.87 -5.26 -22.54
CA LEU A 105 14.41 -3.91 -22.67
C LEU A 105 13.28 -2.87 -22.80
N CYS A 106 13.43 -1.76 -22.11
CA CYS A 106 12.56 -0.60 -22.25
C CYS A 106 13.35 0.70 -22.07
N MET A 107 12.74 1.81 -22.45
CA MET A 107 13.32 3.13 -22.24
C MET A 107 13.16 3.57 -20.78
N GLY A 108 14.29 3.84 -20.11
CA GLY A 108 14.32 4.58 -18.85
C GLY A 108 14.12 6.07 -19.12
N ARG A 109 13.10 6.65 -18.45
CA ARG A 109 12.77 8.08 -18.60
C ARG A 109 12.99 8.82 -17.29
N SER A 110 13.64 9.97 -17.37
CA SER A 110 13.70 10.95 -16.30
C SER A 110 13.14 12.28 -16.81
N HIS A 111 12.37 12.99 -15.98
CA HIS A 111 11.65 14.21 -16.39
C HIS A 111 10.72 14.02 -17.61
N GLY A 112 10.28 12.78 -17.89
CA GLY A 112 9.51 12.43 -19.08
C GLY A 112 10.34 12.31 -20.38
N ILE A 113 11.67 12.52 -20.31
CA ILE A 113 12.60 12.47 -21.45
C ILE A 113 13.35 11.13 -21.45
N HIS A 114 13.71 10.65 -22.64
CA HIS A 114 14.54 9.46 -22.81
C HIS A 114 15.91 9.66 -22.14
N ALA A 115 16.27 8.77 -21.24
CA ALA A 115 17.58 8.75 -20.57
C ALA A 115 18.40 7.58 -21.10
N GLU A 116 18.33 6.43 -20.44
CA GLU A 116 19.08 5.22 -20.83
C GLU A 116 18.17 4.00 -20.91
N PRO A 117 18.49 3.00 -21.72
CA PRO A 117 17.82 1.71 -21.72
C PRO A 117 17.89 1.05 -20.33
N THR A 118 16.84 0.29 -19.98
CA THR A 118 16.78 -0.44 -18.72
C THR A 118 15.96 -1.73 -18.90
N SER A 119 15.90 -2.56 -17.86
CA SER A 119 15.00 -3.69 -17.81
C SER A 119 13.61 -3.27 -17.36
N PHE A 120 12.56 -3.69 -18.07
CA PHE A 120 11.18 -3.50 -17.66
C PHE A 120 10.87 -4.21 -16.34
N GLY A 121 11.52 -5.36 -16.09
CA GLY A 121 11.43 -6.10 -14.82
C GLY A 121 11.89 -5.30 -13.61
N LEU A 122 12.80 -4.32 -13.76
CA LEU A 122 13.23 -3.47 -12.66
C LEU A 122 12.12 -2.55 -12.12
N LYS A 123 11.13 -2.20 -12.95
CA LYS A 123 9.95 -1.44 -12.46
C LYS A 123 9.16 -2.28 -11.44
N PHE A 124 8.89 -3.54 -11.77
CA PHE A 124 8.21 -4.47 -10.84
C PHE A 124 9.08 -4.81 -9.63
N ALA A 125 10.39 -4.93 -9.79
CA ALA A 125 11.32 -5.17 -8.68
C ALA A 125 11.32 -3.99 -7.68
N LEU A 126 11.25 -2.75 -8.16
CA LEU A 126 11.11 -1.56 -7.33
C LEU A 126 9.81 -1.59 -6.52
N TRP A 127 8.69 -1.92 -7.15
CA TRP A 127 7.38 -2.00 -6.49
C TRP A 127 7.31 -3.19 -5.52
N TYR A 128 7.94 -4.32 -5.85
CA TYR A 128 8.08 -5.47 -4.97
C TYR A 128 8.82 -5.10 -3.68
N ASP A 129 9.95 -4.44 -3.78
CA ASP A 129 10.77 -4.02 -2.63
C ASP A 129 10.03 -3.01 -1.74
N GLU A 130 9.28 -2.09 -2.34
CA GLU A 130 8.42 -1.16 -1.61
C GLU A 130 7.23 -1.84 -0.94
N THR A 131 6.65 -2.86 -1.58
CA THR A 131 5.56 -3.66 -1.00
C THR A 131 6.04 -4.45 0.21
N ASN A 132 7.27 -4.98 0.23
CA ASN A 132 7.87 -5.62 1.40
C ASN A 132 7.93 -4.63 2.59
N ARG A 133 8.38 -3.41 2.39
CA ARG A 133 8.36 -2.37 3.44
C ARG A 133 6.96 -2.01 3.91
N ASN A 134 5.95 -2.08 3.03
CA ASN A 134 4.56 -1.84 3.41
C ASN A 134 3.99 -3.00 4.24
N ILE A 135 4.39 -4.24 3.97
CA ILE A 135 4.06 -5.41 4.80
C ILE A 135 4.60 -5.21 6.22
N GLU A 136 5.89 -4.90 6.36
CA GLU A 136 6.51 -4.64 7.68
C GLU A 136 5.80 -3.51 8.44
N ARG A 137 5.43 -2.43 7.75
CA ARG A 137 4.67 -1.31 8.35
C ARG A 137 3.28 -1.73 8.82
N LEU A 138 2.58 -2.53 8.02
CA LEU A 138 1.23 -2.96 8.38
C LEU A 138 1.25 -3.98 9.52
N GLU A 139 2.20 -4.92 9.54
CA GLU A 139 2.40 -5.84 10.65
C GLU A 139 2.63 -5.08 11.96
N ALA A 140 3.51 -4.08 11.96
CA ALA A 140 3.74 -3.22 13.11
C ALA A 140 2.50 -2.39 13.49
N ALA A 141 1.74 -1.89 12.51
CA ALA A 141 0.52 -1.12 12.76
C ALA A 141 -0.60 -1.99 13.36
N ILE A 142 -0.74 -3.25 12.90
CA ILE A 142 -1.65 -4.24 13.48
C ILE A 142 -1.29 -4.51 14.94
N GLU A 143 -0.01 -4.71 15.25
CA GLU A 143 0.43 -4.92 16.64
C GLU A 143 0.09 -3.73 17.54
N ILE A 144 0.28 -2.50 17.05
CA ILE A 144 0.02 -1.27 17.79
C ILE A 144 -1.46 -1.07 18.11
N VAL A 145 -2.38 -1.45 17.23
CA VAL A 145 -3.83 -1.34 17.47
C VAL A 145 -4.43 -2.55 18.17
N SER A 146 -3.68 -3.67 18.29
CA SER A 146 -4.15 -4.93 18.90
C SER A 146 -4.08 -4.88 20.43
N ILE A 147 -4.73 -3.88 21.02
CA ILE A 147 -4.76 -3.66 22.47
C ILE A 147 -6.19 -3.47 22.96
N GLY A 148 -6.46 -3.93 24.17
CA GLY A 148 -7.76 -3.74 24.83
C GLY A 148 -7.62 -2.98 26.12
N GLN A 149 -8.73 -2.43 26.61
CA GLN A 149 -8.83 -1.80 27.92
C GLN A 149 -10.11 -2.24 28.65
N PHE A 150 -10.00 -2.40 29.98
CA PHE A 150 -11.10 -2.62 30.92
C PHE A 150 -10.80 -1.89 32.23
N SER A 151 -10.51 -0.58 32.13
CA SER A 151 -9.95 0.23 33.21
C SER A 151 -10.95 1.24 33.80
N GLY A 152 -12.19 1.28 33.28
CA GLY A 152 -13.28 2.10 33.78
C GLY A 152 -13.23 3.55 33.30
N ALA A 153 -14.05 4.40 33.93
CA ALA A 153 -14.40 5.73 33.43
C ALA A 153 -13.24 6.70 33.20
N VAL A 154 -12.09 6.51 33.84
CA VAL A 154 -10.90 7.37 33.74
C VAL A 154 -9.59 6.60 33.73
N GLY A 155 -9.63 5.29 33.49
CA GLY A 155 -8.43 4.48 33.33
C GLY A 155 -7.70 4.08 34.62
N ASN A 156 -8.34 4.19 35.78
CA ASN A 156 -7.70 3.98 37.10
C ASN A 156 -8.14 2.72 37.84
N TYR A 157 -8.90 1.83 37.20
CA TYR A 157 -9.40 0.56 37.78
C TYR A 157 -10.20 0.70 39.10
N ALA A 158 -10.90 1.84 39.29
CA ALA A 158 -11.61 2.09 40.53
C ALA A 158 -12.65 1.00 40.92
N HIS A 159 -13.22 0.32 39.92
CA HIS A 159 -14.29 -0.65 40.09
C HIS A 159 -13.99 -2.05 39.52
N LEU A 160 -12.88 -2.23 38.83
CA LEU A 160 -12.42 -3.50 38.25
C LEU A 160 -10.98 -3.77 38.64
N SER A 161 -10.67 -5.04 38.85
CA SER A 161 -9.26 -5.46 39.04
C SER A 161 -8.52 -5.47 37.67
N PRO A 162 -7.25 -5.04 37.61
CA PRO A 162 -6.42 -5.20 36.40
C PRO A 162 -6.37 -6.66 35.90
N GLU A 163 -6.50 -7.65 36.75
CA GLU A 163 -6.57 -9.07 36.35
C GLU A 163 -7.74 -9.37 35.41
N VAL A 164 -8.85 -8.62 35.52
CA VAL A 164 -10.01 -8.76 34.60
C VAL A 164 -9.62 -8.34 33.22
N GLU A 165 -8.92 -7.21 33.07
CA GLU A 165 -8.38 -6.72 31.80
C GLU A 165 -7.41 -7.73 31.19
N GLU A 166 -6.43 -8.21 31.95
CA GLU A 166 -5.45 -9.20 31.48
C GLU A 166 -6.12 -10.47 30.92
N ARG A 167 -7.11 -10.99 31.66
CA ARG A 167 -7.85 -12.20 31.23
C ARG A 167 -8.73 -11.93 30.01
N ALA A 168 -9.44 -10.81 29.98
CA ALA A 168 -10.30 -10.44 28.86
C ALA A 168 -9.48 -10.22 27.59
N CYS A 169 -8.39 -9.46 27.66
CA CYS A 169 -7.48 -9.24 26.54
C CYS A 169 -6.89 -10.56 26.03
N LYS A 170 -6.47 -11.45 26.93
CA LYS A 170 -5.98 -12.77 26.55
C LYS A 170 -7.01 -13.61 25.80
N HIS A 171 -8.28 -13.58 26.20
CA HIS A 171 -9.37 -14.28 25.51
C HIS A 171 -9.65 -13.72 24.12
N LEU A 172 -9.42 -12.41 23.94
CA LEU A 172 -9.62 -11.71 22.66
C LEU A 172 -8.38 -11.72 21.77
N ASP A 173 -7.29 -12.35 22.21
CA ASP A 173 -5.99 -12.30 21.54
C ASP A 173 -5.51 -10.84 21.29
N LEU A 174 -5.70 -10.02 22.34
CA LEU A 174 -5.22 -8.64 22.45
C LEU A 174 -4.21 -8.51 23.59
N LYS A 175 -3.42 -7.45 23.60
CA LYS A 175 -2.59 -7.06 24.74
C LYS A 175 -3.34 -6.02 25.58
N PRO A 176 -3.24 -6.03 26.92
CA PRO A 176 -3.77 -4.94 27.72
C PRO A 176 -2.98 -3.66 27.44
N VAL A 177 -3.66 -2.52 27.44
CA VAL A 177 -3.01 -1.23 27.33
C VAL A 177 -2.20 -0.91 28.60
N ASN A 178 -1.00 -0.35 28.46
CA ASN A 178 -0.18 -0.01 29.64
C ASN A 178 -0.80 1.09 30.49
N VAL A 179 -1.45 2.06 29.85
CA VAL A 179 -2.14 3.19 30.46
C VAL A 179 -3.17 3.74 29.49
N SER A 180 -4.36 4.04 29.99
CA SER A 180 -5.42 4.69 29.26
C SER A 180 -6.02 5.84 30.08
N THR A 181 -6.88 6.61 29.44
CA THR A 181 -7.83 7.49 30.11
C THR A 181 -9.21 6.81 30.10
N GLN A 182 -10.28 7.51 29.79
CA GLN A 182 -11.54 6.82 29.46
C GLN A 182 -11.44 6.03 28.15
N VAL A 183 -10.46 6.38 27.29
CA VAL A 183 -10.23 5.80 25.98
C VAL A 183 -8.78 5.36 25.81
N ILE A 184 -8.54 4.41 24.91
CA ILE A 184 -7.22 4.11 24.37
C ILE A 184 -6.73 5.34 23.58
N GLN A 185 -5.44 5.69 23.70
CA GLN A 185 -4.88 6.85 23.01
C GLN A 185 -4.91 6.70 21.49
N ARG A 186 -5.33 7.77 20.79
CA ARG A 186 -5.67 7.74 19.35
C ARG A 186 -4.47 7.78 18.42
N ASP A 187 -3.27 8.08 18.91
CA ASP A 187 -2.02 7.98 18.13
C ASP A 187 -1.84 6.59 17.48
N ARG A 188 -2.29 5.52 18.14
CA ARG A 188 -2.26 4.15 17.63
C ARG A 188 -3.16 3.97 16.41
N HIS A 189 -4.38 4.48 16.50
CA HIS A 189 -5.35 4.45 15.40
C HIS A 189 -4.89 5.34 14.24
N ALA A 190 -4.35 6.54 14.56
CA ALA A 190 -3.78 7.43 13.56
C ALA A 190 -2.61 6.78 12.80
N GLN A 191 -1.72 6.07 13.49
CA GLN A 191 -0.62 5.34 12.87
C GLN A 191 -1.13 4.22 11.95
N PHE A 192 -2.16 3.48 12.34
CA PHE A 192 -2.78 2.45 11.51
C PHE A 192 -3.36 3.04 10.23
N ILE A 193 -4.18 4.08 10.32
CA ILE A 193 -4.79 4.75 9.15
C ILE A 193 -3.72 5.41 8.28
N PHE A 194 -2.67 6.00 8.86
CA PHE A 194 -1.54 6.54 8.11
C PHE A 194 -0.81 5.44 7.32
N CYS A 195 -0.64 4.25 7.91
CA CYS A 195 -0.07 3.10 7.20
C CYS A 195 -0.90 2.72 5.97
N LEU A 196 -2.23 2.69 6.09
CA LEU A 196 -3.12 2.43 4.94
C LEU A 196 -2.98 3.50 3.84
N ALA A 197 -2.83 4.76 4.21
CA ALA A 197 -2.58 5.85 3.26
C ALA A 197 -1.22 5.72 2.57
N GLN A 198 -0.19 5.25 3.28
CA GLN A 198 1.14 4.98 2.73
C GLN A 198 1.09 3.83 1.70
N ILE A 199 0.37 2.75 1.99
CA ILE A 199 0.12 1.65 1.04
C ILE A 199 -0.62 2.20 -0.19
N GLY A 200 -1.65 3.03 0.00
CA GLY A 200 -2.35 3.71 -1.08
C GLY A 200 -1.41 4.52 -1.97
N SER A 201 -0.44 5.21 -1.41
CA SER A 201 0.55 6.00 -2.18
C SER A 201 1.45 5.13 -3.06
N THR A 202 1.77 3.91 -2.62
CA THR A 202 2.47 2.92 -3.46
C THR A 202 1.59 2.48 -4.63
N ILE A 203 0.30 2.21 -4.39
CA ILE A 203 -0.66 1.86 -5.45
C ILE A 203 -0.80 3.00 -6.44
N GLU A 204 -0.90 4.25 -5.99
CA GLU A 204 -0.96 5.43 -6.87
C GLU A 204 0.26 5.53 -7.77
N LYS A 205 1.46 5.30 -7.24
CA LYS A 205 2.70 5.29 -8.03
C LYS A 205 2.67 4.24 -9.12
N ILE A 206 2.22 3.01 -8.81
CA ILE A 206 2.05 1.94 -9.80
C ILE A 206 1.04 2.36 -10.88
N ALA A 207 -0.12 2.85 -10.48
CA ALA A 207 -1.18 3.27 -11.38
C ALA A 207 -0.76 4.44 -12.28
N LEU A 208 -0.02 5.41 -11.77
CA LEU A 208 0.55 6.52 -12.56
C LEU A 208 1.51 6.02 -13.62
N GLU A 209 2.41 5.09 -13.28
CA GLU A 209 3.34 4.53 -14.26
C GLU A 209 2.58 3.79 -15.38
N ILE A 210 1.59 2.97 -15.05
CA ILE A 210 0.77 2.27 -16.06
C ILE A 210 0.05 3.26 -16.96
N ARG A 211 -0.53 4.33 -16.41
CA ARG A 211 -1.16 5.40 -17.22
C ARG A 211 -0.19 6.05 -18.18
N HIS A 212 1.07 6.29 -17.76
CA HIS A 212 2.11 6.82 -18.64
C HIS A 212 2.52 5.83 -19.73
N LEU A 213 2.63 4.54 -19.41
CA LEU A 213 2.99 3.49 -20.37
C LEU A 213 1.88 3.25 -21.42
N GLN A 214 0.62 3.49 -21.06
CA GLN A 214 -0.55 3.30 -21.94
C GLN A 214 -0.82 4.49 -22.87
N ARG A 215 -0.16 5.64 -22.70
CA ARG A 215 -0.37 6.80 -23.57
C ARG A 215 -0.14 6.44 -25.03
N THR A 216 -0.89 7.07 -25.92
CA THR A 216 -0.85 6.82 -27.38
C THR A 216 0.56 6.88 -27.96
N GLU A 217 1.37 7.83 -27.47
CA GLU A 217 2.75 8.07 -27.93
C GLU A 217 3.74 7.05 -27.36
N VAL A 218 3.39 6.32 -26.32
CA VAL A 218 4.27 5.36 -25.62
C VAL A 218 3.90 3.92 -25.94
N ARG A 219 2.69 3.49 -25.59
CA ARG A 219 2.09 2.16 -25.88
C ARG A 219 3.01 0.98 -25.52
N GLU A 220 3.71 1.04 -24.40
CA GLU A 220 4.61 0.00 -23.93
C GLU A 220 3.91 -1.04 -23.06
N ALA A 221 2.86 -0.63 -22.33
CA ALA A 221 1.96 -1.51 -21.59
C ALA A 221 0.57 -0.88 -21.46
N GLU A 222 -0.47 -1.70 -21.28
CA GLU A 222 -1.84 -1.22 -21.07
C GLU A 222 -2.62 -2.15 -20.12
N GLU A 223 -3.63 -1.60 -19.45
CA GLU A 223 -4.60 -2.40 -18.70
C GLU A 223 -5.25 -3.45 -19.61
N ASN A 224 -5.50 -4.64 -19.08
CA ASN A 224 -6.19 -5.67 -19.83
C ASN A 224 -7.59 -5.20 -20.21
N PHE A 225 -7.90 -5.36 -21.47
CA PHE A 225 -9.20 -5.02 -22.04
C PHE A 225 -9.97 -6.31 -22.35
N SER A 226 -10.95 -6.62 -21.51
CA SER A 226 -11.72 -7.86 -21.66
C SER A 226 -12.64 -7.83 -22.87
N SER A 227 -12.96 -9.02 -23.41
CA SER A 227 -13.92 -9.15 -24.52
C SER A 227 -15.29 -8.58 -24.10
N GLY A 228 -15.85 -7.71 -24.94
CA GLY A 228 -17.10 -7.01 -24.66
C GLY A 228 -17.01 -5.74 -23.83
N GLN A 229 -15.85 -5.42 -23.28
CA GLN A 229 -15.62 -4.16 -22.56
C GLN A 229 -15.67 -2.98 -23.55
N LYS A 230 -16.32 -1.89 -23.13
CA LYS A 230 -16.35 -0.63 -23.89
C LYS A 230 -15.42 0.38 -23.24
N GLY A 231 -14.40 0.82 -23.95
CA GLY A 231 -13.41 1.78 -23.42
C GLY A 231 -13.85 3.23 -23.51
N SER A 232 -14.81 3.52 -24.42
CA SER A 232 -15.32 4.88 -24.64
C SER A 232 -16.75 4.80 -25.19
N SER A 233 -17.61 5.73 -24.78
CA SER A 233 -18.97 5.85 -25.33
C SER A 233 -19.00 6.41 -26.76
N ALA A 234 -17.96 7.16 -27.15
CA ALA A 234 -17.90 7.86 -28.45
C ALA A 234 -16.95 7.21 -29.46
N MET A 235 -15.84 6.65 -29.01
CA MET A 235 -14.77 6.11 -29.87
C MET A 235 -14.51 4.62 -29.56
N PRO A 236 -14.97 3.67 -30.40
CA PRO A 236 -14.89 2.24 -30.09
C PRO A 236 -13.48 1.69 -29.90
N HIS A 237 -12.47 2.33 -30.50
CA HIS A 237 -11.06 1.92 -30.42
C HIS A 237 -10.32 2.51 -29.20
N LYS A 238 -10.92 3.45 -28.48
CA LYS A 238 -10.27 4.17 -27.38
C LYS A 238 -10.31 3.32 -26.11
N ARG A 239 -9.15 2.88 -25.64
CA ARG A 239 -8.96 2.12 -24.39
C ARG A 239 -8.39 3.03 -23.33
N ASN A 240 -9.23 3.43 -22.39
CA ASN A 240 -8.83 4.31 -21.28
C ASN A 240 -8.28 3.49 -20.11
N PRO A 241 -7.26 3.98 -19.38
CA PRO A 241 -6.75 3.36 -18.15
C PRO A 241 -7.67 3.67 -16.96
N ILE A 242 -8.93 3.23 -17.03
CA ILE A 242 -10.00 3.63 -16.10
C ILE A 242 -9.69 3.14 -14.68
N LEU A 243 -9.18 1.92 -14.55
CA LEU A 243 -8.86 1.36 -13.24
C LEU A 243 -7.72 2.12 -12.57
N SER A 244 -6.65 2.41 -13.30
CA SER A 244 -5.53 3.21 -12.79
C SER A 244 -5.97 4.63 -12.41
N GLU A 245 -6.89 5.24 -13.16
CA GLU A 245 -7.45 6.56 -12.82
C GLU A 245 -8.27 6.50 -11.52
N GLN A 246 -9.11 5.47 -11.35
CA GLN A 246 -9.87 5.24 -10.12
C GLN A 246 -8.95 5.03 -8.92
N LEU A 247 -7.91 4.19 -9.06
CA LEU A 247 -6.93 3.96 -8.00
C LEU A 247 -6.24 5.26 -7.55
N CYS A 248 -5.81 6.11 -8.49
CA CYS A 248 -5.26 7.42 -8.18
C CYS A 248 -6.27 8.34 -7.44
N GLY A 249 -7.55 8.26 -7.80
CA GLY A 249 -8.61 9.03 -7.13
C GLY A 249 -8.83 8.57 -5.69
N LEU A 250 -8.92 7.26 -5.47
CA LEU A 250 -9.18 6.66 -4.15
C LEU A 250 -8.05 6.92 -3.14
N CYS A 251 -6.80 7.03 -3.61
CA CYS A 251 -5.67 7.39 -2.75
C CYS A 251 -5.84 8.75 -2.05
N ARG A 252 -6.58 9.68 -2.66
CA ARG A 252 -6.87 10.99 -2.06
C ARG A 252 -7.74 10.85 -0.80
N ILE A 253 -8.71 9.93 -0.84
CA ILE A 253 -9.59 9.63 0.31
C ILE A 253 -8.77 9.04 1.46
N LEU A 254 -7.92 8.05 1.19
CA LEU A 254 -7.06 7.47 2.23
C LEU A 254 -6.17 8.53 2.92
N ARG A 255 -5.60 9.46 2.16
CA ARG A 255 -4.79 10.56 2.73
C ARG A 255 -5.63 11.56 3.54
N ALA A 256 -6.84 11.87 3.08
CA ALA A 256 -7.76 12.71 3.83
C ALA A 256 -8.17 12.06 5.16
N ASN A 257 -8.47 10.76 5.14
CA ASN A 257 -8.80 9.99 6.35
C ASN A 257 -7.61 9.91 7.32
N ALA A 258 -6.38 9.78 6.84
CA ALA A 258 -5.18 9.80 7.67
C ALA A 258 -5.00 11.17 8.36
N ASN A 259 -5.28 12.27 7.68
CA ASN A 259 -5.27 13.59 8.30
C ASN A 259 -6.34 13.71 9.39
N ALA A 260 -7.57 13.26 9.12
CA ALA A 260 -8.64 13.26 10.10
C ALA A 260 -8.31 12.40 11.34
N ALA A 261 -7.63 11.26 11.14
CA ALA A 261 -7.19 10.42 12.24
C ALA A 261 -6.13 11.09 13.12
N LEU A 262 -5.24 11.90 12.56
CA LEU A 262 -4.24 12.67 13.32
C LEU A 262 -4.90 13.74 14.21
N GLU A 263 -5.96 14.38 13.74
CA GLU A 263 -6.72 15.37 14.52
C GLU A 263 -7.39 14.75 15.76
N ASN A 264 -7.70 13.46 15.74
CA ASN A 264 -8.31 12.74 16.86
C ASN A 264 -7.33 12.49 18.03
N ASN A 265 -6.03 12.76 17.89
CA ASN A 265 -5.06 12.62 18.98
C ASN A 265 -5.30 13.63 20.12
N ALA A 266 -5.81 14.82 19.81
CA ALA A 266 -5.96 15.92 20.74
C ALA A 266 -7.37 15.96 21.34
N LEU A 267 -7.63 15.08 22.30
CA LEU A 267 -8.88 15.04 23.06
C LEU A 267 -8.77 15.87 24.35
N TRP A 268 -9.90 16.39 24.84
CA TRP A 268 -9.96 17.11 26.11
C TRP A 268 -9.93 16.14 27.29
N HIS A 269 -9.05 16.43 28.26
CA HIS A 269 -8.93 15.71 29.52
C HIS A 269 -8.85 14.19 29.30
N GLU A 270 -9.62 13.41 30.04
CA GLU A 270 -9.68 11.96 29.90
C GLU A 270 -10.44 11.50 28.66
N ARG A 271 -11.35 12.33 28.11
CA ARG A 271 -12.05 12.15 26.84
C ARG A 271 -13.02 13.30 26.56
N ASP A 272 -13.11 13.72 25.29
CA ASP A 272 -14.35 14.24 24.69
C ASP A 272 -14.83 13.28 23.59
N ILE A 273 -15.98 13.55 22.94
CA ILE A 273 -16.58 12.62 21.98
C ILE A 273 -16.31 13.00 20.51
N SER A 274 -15.48 14.01 20.24
CA SER A 274 -15.22 14.52 18.89
C SER A 274 -14.67 13.46 17.94
N HIS A 275 -13.81 12.56 18.44
CA HIS A 275 -13.23 11.46 17.66
C HIS A 275 -14.27 10.46 17.16
N SER A 276 -15.31 10.18 17.94
CA SER A 276 -16.24 9.07 17.70
C SER A 276 -16.98 9.18 16.36
N SER A 277 -17.49 10.37 16.02
CA SER A 277 -18.19 10.59 14.75
C SER A 277 -17.26 10.46 13.54
N VAL A 278 -16.00 10.84 13.68
CA VAL A 278 -14.96 10.74 12.64
C VAL A 278 -14.57 9.28 12.42
N GLU A 279 -14.31 8.54 13.50
CA GLU A 279 -13.87 7.16 13.46
C GLU A 279 -14.89 6.22 12.83
N ARG A 280 -16.19 6.48 13.01
CA ARG A 280 -17.29 5.75 12.36
C ARG A 280 -17.25 5.80 10.84
N ILE A 281 -16.57 6.81 10.28
CA ILE A 281 -16.39 6.99 8.84
C ILE A 281 -15.01 6.48 8.43
N ILE A 282 -13.94 7.00 9.03
CA ILE A 282 -12.59 6.81 8.51
C ILE A 282 -12.06 5.37 8.68
N PHE A 283 -12.46 4.64 9.72
CA PHE A 283 -11.97 3.28 9.94
C PHE A 283 -12.56 2.30 8.92
N PRO A 284 -13.89 2.14 8.80
CA PRO A 284 -14.45 1.22 7.82
C PRO A 284 -14.09 1.62 6.40
N ASP A 285 -14.22 2.90 6.04
CA ASP A 285 -13.94 3.37 4.68
C ASP A 285 -12.48 3.12 4.29
N SER A 286 -11.51 3.42 5.17
CA SER A 286 -10.11 3.21 4.85
C SER A 286 -9.76 1.73 4.68
N CYS A 287 -10.27 0.86 5.55
CA CYS A 287 -10.04 -0.58 5.48
C CYS A 287 -10.66 -1.19 4.21
N ILE A 288 -11.91 -0.84 3.90
CA ILE A 288 -12.62 -1.31 2.70
C ILE A 288 -11.93 -0.82 1.43
N LEU A 289 -11.58 0.48 1.38
CA LEU A 289 -10.93 1.09 0.22
C LEU A 289 -9.57 0.44 -0.07
N ILE A 290 -8.71 0.32 0.92
CA ILE A 290 -7.36 -0.22 0.68
C ILE A 290 -7.39 -1.70 0.30
N HIS A 291 -8.27 -2.50 0.90
CA HIS A 291 -8.47 -3.89 0.52
C HIS A 291 -8.92 -4.01 -0.94
N TYR A 292 -9.93 -3.24 -1.34
CA TYR A 292 -10.39 -3.17 -2.73
C TYR A 292 -9.27 -2.74 -3.68
N MET A 293 -8.53 -1.70 -3.34
CA MET A 293 -7.44 -1.16 -4.17
C MET A 293 -6.31 -2.18 -4.36
N LEU A 294 -5.92 -2.91 -3.31
CA LEU A 294 -4.90 -3.96 -3.38
C LEU A 294 -5.34 -5.12 -4.28
N ALA A 295 -6.57 -5.62 -4.10
CA ALA A 295 -7.13 -6.69 -4.92
C ALA A 295 -7.18 -6.29 -6.41
N LYS A 296 -7.61 -5.06 -6.70
CA LYS A 296 -7.68 -4.54 -8.08
C LYS A 296 -6.29 -4.32 -8.68
N THR A 297 -5.35 -3.80 -7.90
CA THR A 297 -3.96 -3.60 -8.34
C THR A 297 -3.29 -4.93 -8.67
N SER A 298 -3.45 -5.94 -7.81
CA SER A 298 -2.91 -7.29 -8.06
C SER A 298 -3.44 -7.86 -9.38
N THR A 299 -4.76 -7.83 -9.58
CA THR A 299 -5.38 -8.31 -10.82
C THR A 299 -4.93 -7.51 -12.05
N MET A 300 -4.81 -6.19 -11.94
CA MET A 300 -4.33 -5.33 -13.01
C MET A 300 -2.90 -5.69 -13.44
N ILE A 301 -2.01 -5.93 -12.48
CA ILE A 301 -0.62 -6.32 -12.75
C ILE A 301 -0.55 -7.76 -13.31
N GLU A 302 -1.33 -8.70 -12.76
CA GLU A 302 -1.43 -10.08 -13.28
C GLU A 302 -1.78 -10.11 -14.77
N THR A 303 -2.73 -9.28 -15.17
CA THR A 303 -3.32 -9.27 -16.51
C THR A 303 -2.77 -8.18 -17.43
N LEU A 304 -1.75 -7.44 -16.99
CA LEU A 304 -1.18 -6.32 -17.74
C LEU A 304 -0.69 -6.78 -19.12
N ALA A 305 -1.19 -6.14 -20.17
CA ALA A 305 -0.69 -6.35 -21.52
C ALA A 305 0.62 -5.56 -21.71
N VAL A 306 1.68 -6.26 -22.12
CA VAL A 306 3.03 -5.68 -22.32
C VAL A 306 3.43 -5.85 -23.77
N TYR A 307 4.01 -4.80 -24.37
CA TYR A 307 4.38 -4.74 -25.78
C TYR A 307 5.90 -4.50 -25.97
N PRO A 308 6.74 -5.56 -25.87
CA PRO A 308 8.19 -5.44 -26.00
C PRO A 308 8.63 -4.83 -27.35
N GLU A 309 7.88 -5.09 -28.42
CA GLU A 309 8.16 -4.53 -29.75
C GLU A 309 7.99 -3.01 -29.79
N ASN A 310 7.04 -2.44 -29.04
CA ASN A 310 6.89 -0.99 -28.92
C ASN A 310 7.98 -0.39 -28.03
N MET A 311 8.42 -1.12 -27.00
CA MET A 311 9.55 -0.72 -26.15
C MET A 311 10.82 -0.56 -26.99
N ILE A 312 11.11 -1.50 -27.90
CA ILE A 312 12.26 -1.42 -28.81
C ILE A 312 12.10 -0.23 -29.76
N LYS A 313 10.94 -0.05 -30.39
CA LYS A 313 10.68 1.13 -31.26
C LYS A 313 10.93 2.45 -30.52
N ASN A 314 10.52 2.54 -29.24
CA ASN A 314 10.75 3.74 -28.44
C ASN A 314 12.23 3.92 -28.09
N LEU A 315 13.00 2.85 -27.89
CA LEU A 315 14.46 2.92 -27.72
C LEU A 315 15.15 3.49 -28.97
N GLU A 316 14.67 3.13 -30.15
CA GLU A 316 15.23 3.54 -31.44
C GLU A 316 14.78 4.94 -31.87
N LEU A 317 13.74 5.52 -31.23
CA LEU A 317 13.12 6.79 -31.62
C LEU A 317 14.11 7.94 -31.74
N THR A 318 15.20 7.93 -30.99
CA THR A 318 16.22 8.97 -30.96
C THR A 318 17.45 8.64 -31.83
N GLY A 319 17.36 7.64 -32.75
CA GLY A 319 18.44 7.30 -33.65
C GLY A 319 19.77 6.97 -32.99
N GLY A 320 19.73 6.25 -31.85
CA GLY A 320 20.92 5.81 -31.12
C GLY A 320 21.52 6.81 -30.11
N LEU A 321 20.90 7.99 -29.91
CA LEU A 321 21.40 9.00 -28.94
C LEU A 321 21.47 8.48 -27.50
N VAL A 322 20.73 7.44 -27.17
CA VAL A 322 20.77 6.76 -25.85
C VAL A 322 22.15 6.19 -25.51
N PHE A 323 23.03 5.99 -26.49
CA PHE A 323 24.40 5.51 -26.32
C PHE A 323 25.43 6.61 -26.15
N SER A 324 25.05 7.89 -26.20
CA SER A 324 25.95 9.03 -26.13
C SER A 324 26.83 9.05 -24.88
N GLN A 325 26.27 8.73 -23.71
CA GLN A 325 27.04 8.62 -22.46
C GLN A 325 28.04 7.47 -22.52
N ALA A 326 27.64 6.31 -23.05
CA ALA A 326 28.52 5.16 -23.20
C ALA A 326 29.73 5.50 -24.09
N LEU A 327 29.50 6.17 -25.21
CA LEU A 327 30.56 6.66 -26.10
C LEU A 327 31.49 7.65 -25.40
N LEU A 328 30.92 8.64 -24.67
CA LEU A 328 31.69 9.63 -23.92
C LEU A 328 32.65 8.94 -22.92
N LEU A 329 32.16 7.96 -22.17
CA LEU A 329 32.97 7.23 -21.20
C LEU A 329 34.07 6.38 -21.86
N HIS A 330 33.78 5.76 -23.03
CA HIS A 330 34.80 5.01 -23.78
C HIS A 330 35.90 5.93 -24.33
N LEU A 331 35.58 7.10 -24.83
CA LEU A 331 36.57 8.08 -25.27
C LEU A 331 37.44 8.54 -24.09
N ALA A 332 36.83 8.81 -22.94
CA ALA A 332 37.56 9.22 -21.74
C ALA A 332 38.51 8.10 -21.24
N ASN A 333 38.09 6.86 -21.24
CA ASN A 333 38.91 5.70 -20.88
C ASN A 333 40.08 5.46 -21.85
N ASN A 334 39.97 5.94 -23.10
CA ASN A 334 41.03 5.88 -24.11
C ASN A 334 41.87 7.18 -24.19
N GLY A 335 41.93 7.95 -23.09
CA GLY A 335 42.87 9.06 -22.92
C GLY A 335 42.36 10.43 -23.41
N ILE A 336 41.15 10.55 -23.88
CA ILE A 336 40.54 11.84 -24.22
C ILE A 336 40.04 12.53 -22.94
N SER A 337 40.38 13.81 -22.75
CA SER A 337 39.83 14.55 -21.61
C SER A 337 38.30 14.59 -21.69
N ARG A 338 37.64 14.59 -20.53
CA ARG A 338 36.16 14.58 -20.42
C ARG A 338 35.54 15.72 -21.21
N GLU A 339 36.12 16.90 -21.18
CA GLU A 339 35.65 18.08 -21.89
C GLU A 339 35.72 17.89 -23.39
N LYS A 340 36.85 17.37 -23.92
CA LYS A 340 37.01 17.06 -25.34
C LYS A 340 36.06 15.97 -25.80
N ALA A 341 35.96 14.86 -25.05
CA ALA A 341 35.02 13.79 -25.31
C ALA A 341 33.56 14.32 -25.36
N TYR A 342 33.22 15.19 -24.41
CA TYR A 342 31.87 15.81 -24.38
C TYR A 342 31.59 16.62 -25.65
N VAL A 343 32.52 17.49 -26.10
CA VAL A 343 32.36 18.29 -27.30
C VAL A 343 32.25 17.41 -28.56
N MET A 344 33.04 16.35 -28.66
CA MET A 344 32.99 15.41 -29.79
C MET A 344 31.66 14.71 -29.90
N VAL A 345 31.15 14.17 -28.76
CA VAL A 345 29.88 13.46 -28.69
C VAL A 345 28.70 14.42 -28.91
N GLN A 346 28.75 15.61 -28.28
CA GLN A 346 27.70 16.64 -28.43
C GLN A 346 27.57 17.12 -29.87
N SER A 347 28.66 17.36 -30.56
CA SER A 347 28.63 17.80 -31.97
C SER A 347 27.94 16.77 -32.87
N ALA A 348 28.25 15.50 -32.73
CA ALA A 348 27.58 14.42 -33.46
C ALA A 348 26.11 14.26 -33.05
N ALA A 349 25.80 14.39 -31.77
CA ALA A 349 24.43 14.32 -31.27
C ALA A 349 23.56 15.47 -31.81
N MET A 350 24.10 16.69 -31.86
CA MET A 350 23.37 17.82 -32.40
C MET A 350 23.12 17.66 -33.92
N LEU A 351 24.06 17.13 -34.67
CA LEU A 351 23.85 16.79 -36.09
C LEU A 351 22.77 15.72 -36.27
N SER A 352 22.76 14.69 -35.42
CA SER A 352 21.72 13.68 -35.44
C SER A 352 20.33 14.30 -35.21
N ILE A 353 20.20 15.20 -34.23
CA ILE A 353 18.92 15.86 -33.91
C ILE A 353 18.47 16.80 -35.05
N THR A 354 19.37 17.62 -35.57
CA THR A 354 19.02 18.68 -36.54
C THR A 354 18.83 18.16 -37.97
N GLU A 355 19.57 17.12 -38.36
CA GLU A 355 19.53 16.56 -39.70
C GLU A 355 18.79 15.23 -39.82
N GLY A 356 18.33 14.69 -38.69
CA GLY A 356 17.64 13.38 -38.61
C GLY A 356 18.53 12.20 -39.02
N LYS A 357 19.85 12.33 -38.89
CA LYS A 357 20.81 11.28 -39.21
C LYS A 357 20.99 10.31 -38.07
N ASP A 358 21.22 9.04 -38.38
CA ASP A 358 21.54 8.02 -37.40
C ASP A 358 22.84 8.35 -36.67
N PHE A 359 22.77 8.38 -35.34
CA PHE A 359 23.90 8.77 -34.49
C PHE A 359 25.08 7.78 -34.61
N GLN A 360 24.82 6.49 -34.71
CA GLN A 360 25.88 5.50 -34.90
C GLN A 360 26.62 5.70 -36.20
N SER A 361 25.93 5.99 -37.29
CA SER A 361 26.53 6.29 -38.59
C SER A 361 27.42 7.52 -38.54
N LEU A 362 26.95 8.61 -37.89
CA LEU A 362 27.75 9.81 -37.68
C LEU A 362 29.04 9.55 -36.87
N ILE A 363 28.98 8.68 -35.90
CA ILE A 363 30.15 8.29 -35.07
C ILE A 363 31.13 7.45 -35.92
N LEU A 364 30.63 6.48 -36.71
CA LEU A 364 31.48 5.64 -37.59
C LEU A 364 32.19 6.47 -38.70
N GLU A 365 31.64 7.59 -39.11
CA GLU A 365 32.23 8.50 -40.12
C GLU A 365 33.15 9.56 -39.49
N ASN A 366 33.11 9.76 -38.16
CA ASN A 366 33.88 10.80 -37.46
C ASN A 366 35.36 10.43 -37.39
N LYS A 367 36.22 11.17 -38.09
CA LYS A 367 37.66 10.88 -38.15
C LYS A 367 38.36 11.00 -36.80
N ASP A 368 37.95 11.98 -35.99
CA ASP A 368 38.58 12.20 -34.67
C ASP A 368 38.25 11.06 -33.72
N ILE A 369 37.02 10.58 -33.71
CA ILE A 369 36.60 9.43 -32.93
C ILE A 369 37.28 8.14 -33.41
N ASN A 370 37.33 7.91 -34.72
CA ASN A 370 37.99 6.76 -35.34
C ASN A 370 39.51 6.78 -35.17
N SER A 371 40.14 7.90 -34.86
CA SER A 371 41.57 7.95 -34.50
C SER A 371 41.85 7.38 -33.09
N VAL A 372 40.82 7.27 -32.24
CA VAL A 372 40.90 6.85 -30.85
C VAL A 372 40.28 5.46 -30.62
N LEU A 373 39.11 5.19 -31.25
CA LEU A 373 38.36 3.97 -31.13
C LEU A 373 38.32 3.20 -32.45
N LYS A 374 38.48 1.87 -32.38
CA LYS A 374 38.29 0.99 -33.54
C LYS A 374 36.82 0.85 -33.86
N GLN A 375 36.48 0.58 -35.11
CA GLN A 375 35.08 0.39 -35.55
C GLN A 375 34.35 -0.73 -34.81
N GLU A 376 35.07 -1.80 -34.41
CA GLU A 376 34.50 -2.89 -33.60
C GLU A 376 34.12 -2.42 -32.20
N GLU A 377 34.99 -1.61 -31.55
CA GLU A 377 34.71 -1.02 -30.24
C GLU A 377 33.51 -0.07 -30.31
N ILE A 378 33.39 0.71 -31.39
CA ILE A 378 32.22 1.56 -31.62
C ILE A 378 30.95 0.73 -31.73
N LYS A 379 30.96 -0.38 -32.48
CA LYS A 379 29.79 -1.27 -32.59
C LYS A 379 29.39 -1.87 -31.25
N ASP A 380 30.35 -2.25 -30.42
CA ASP A 380 30.09 -2.79 -29.07
C ASP A 380 29.51 -1.74 -28.13
N ILE A 381 29.85 -0.45 -28.34
CA ILE A 381 29.25 0.66 -27.57
C ILE A 381 27.74 0.74 -27.82
N PHE A 382 27.29 0.47 -29.03
CA PHE A 382 25.88 0.51 -29.42
C PHE A 382 25.11 -0.78 -29.12
N SER A 383 25.62 -1.64 -28.23
CA SER A 383 24.91 -2.82 -27.72
C SER A 383 24.08 -2.48 -26.49
N TYR A 384 22.85 -3.01 -26.47
CA TYR A 384 21.96 -2.91 -25.29
C TYR A 384 22.38 -3.80 -24.11
N ASP A 385 23.25 -4.80 -24.33
CA ASP A 385 23.61 -5.81 -23.30
C ASP A 385 24.21 -5.20 -22.04
N ARG A 386 24.93 -4.07 -22.18
CA ARG A 386 25.50 -3.34 -21.05
C ARG A 386 24.47 -2.89 -20.02
N TYR A 387 23.27 -2.56 -20.46
CA TYR A 387 22.19 -2.06 -19.60
C TYR A 387 21.47 -3.18 -18.84
N LEU A 388 21.64 -4.42 -19.25
CA LEU A 388 21.12 -5.62 -18.59
C LEU A 388 22.16 -6.33 -17.72
N LYS A 389 23.45 -5.99 -17.84
CA LYS A 389 24.57 -6.67 -17.20
C LYS A 389 24.41 -6.90 -15.70
N ASN A 390 23.88 -5.92 -14.98
CA ASN A 390 23.78 -5.95 -13.53
C ASN A 390 22.34 -6.19 -13.02
N VAL A 391 21.39 -6.50 -13.89
CA VAL A 391 19.99 -6.72 -13.51
C VAL A 391 19.87 -7.89 -12.53
N ASP A 392 20.58 -8.99 -12.80
CA ASP A 392 20.56 -10.18 -11.94
C ASP A 392 21.11 -9.89 -10.54
N TYR A 393 22.14 -9.07 -10.43
CA TYR A 393 22.66 -8.62 -9.14
C TYR A 393 21.59 -7.84 -8.32
N ILE A 394 20.84 -6.96 -8.97
CA ILE A 394 19.76 -6.20 -8.32
C ILE A 394 18.65 -7.17 -7.87
N PHE A 395 18.28 -8.13 -8.72
CA PHE A 395 17.23 -9.10 -8.41
C PHE A 395 17.60 -10.00 -7.23
N HIS A 396 18.86 -10.44 -7.14
CA HIS A 396 19.39 -11.16 -5.96
C HIS A 396 19.29 -10.31 -4.68
N ARG A 397 19.70 -9.03 -4.74
CA ARG A 397 19.61 -8.13 -3.58
C ARG A 397 18.17 -7.94 -3.07
N CYS A 398 17.20 -7.96 -3.97
CA CYS A 398 15.78 -7.84 -3.62
C CYS A 398 15.15 -9.19 -3.20
N GLY A 399 15.86 -10.31 -3.27
CA GLY A 399 15.30 -11.65 -2.99
C GLY A 399 14.26 -12.11 -4.02
N ILE A 400 14.36 -11.62 -5.25
CA ILE A 400 13.46 -11.99 -6.35
C ILE A 400 13.93 -13.32 -6.98
N ILE A 401 15.23 -13.50 -7.13
CA ILE A 401 15.89 -14.72 -7.61
C ILE A 401 16.98 -15.13 -6.65
#